data_cbfc4b8c062fc789bc6163be18d641f5
#
_entry.id   cbfc4b8c062fc789bc6163be18d641f5
#
_cell.length_a   1.000
_cell.length_b   1.000
_cell.length_c   1.000
_cell.angle_alpha   90.00
_cell.angle_beta   90.00
_cell.angle_gamma   90.00
#
_symmetry.space_group_name_H-M   'P 1'
#
loop_
_entity.id
_entity.type
_entity.pdbx_description
1 polymer ?
#
loop_
_entity_poly.entity_id
_entity_poly.type
_entity_poly.pdbx_seq_one_letter_code
_entity_poly.pdbx_strand_id
1 'polypeptide(L)'
;MNQTFTRRHIVRAVGASLLPAPWVASAQPAFPNKPVRIIVPVPASGAADVSVRILAEFMQPHLGQSIVVDNKPGGLYTIGMQGVTSAPPDGYTLIHLNATMCAVQASLKKFDMLKQLVPIGLMGAADVVLAVSANAPFKTMPELIAWNRANPGKFNYGSLGPGSMEHLVMVSILGKDAALANNIPFKGGPDGAMALAQGEIQAMTLAAALLVQFKDKFRAIGALMDQRSPLLPDLPTAKEQGVDVPIVQYWGGLAAPAGTPKPVIDAIERAMAAAIANPGMRQRYAPLGMAPRFASAQDFGRIIESDLKWLGESVKSANLDLR
;
A
#
# COMPACT_ATOMS: atom_id res chain seq x y z
N MET A 1 33.61 66.84 -63.36
CA MET A 1 34.29 65.46 -63.35
C MET A 1 33.36 64.55 -62.60
N ASN A 2 32.50 63.80 -63.33
CA ASN A 2 31.56 62.83 -62.82
C ASN A 2 32.26 61.48 -62.64
N GLN A 3 32.25 60.90 -61.40
CA GLN A 3 32.61 59.51 -61.24
C GLN A 3 31.32 58.71 -60.97
N THR A 4 30.96 57.89 -61.91
CA THR A 4 29.90 56.91 -61.88
C THR A 4 30.30 55.69 -61.06
N PHE A 5 29.65 55.50 -59.89
CA PHE A 5 29.82 54.28 -59.16
C PHE A 5 29.02 53.15 -59.79
N THR A 6 29.72 52.14 -60.29
CA THR A 6 29.15 50.96 -60.93
C THR A 6 28.63 49.98 -59.89
N ARG A 7 27.42 49.40 -60.13
CA ARG A 7 26.61 48.49 -59.30
C ARG A 7 27.25 47.10 -59.06
N ARG A 8 28.56 46.94 -59.21
CA ARG A 8 29.20 45.60 -59.16
C ARG A 8 29.94 45.27 -57.87
N HIS A 9 29.94 46.10 -56.85
CA HIS A 9 30.69 45.86 -55.60
C HIS A 9 29.87 45.61 -54.36
N ILE A 10 28.53 45.47 -54.47
CA ILE A 10 27.63 45.27 -53.32
C ILE A 10 27.25 43.80 -53.09
N VAL A 11 27.73 42.87 -53.90
CA VAL A 11 27.30 41.44 -53.82
C VAL A 11 28.33 40.49 -53.16
N ARG A 12 29.35 41.02 -52.47
CA ARG A 12 30.39 40.13 -51.83
C ARG A 12 30.49 40.25 -50.31
N ALA A 13 29.54 40.87 -49.60
CA ALA A 13 29.64 41.08 -48.15
C ALA A 13 28.50 40.45 -47.32
N VAL A 14 27.69 39.52 -47.85
CA VAL A 14 26.56 38.87 -47.12
C VAL A 14 26.70 37.33 -47.17
N GLY A 15 27.90 36.85 -47.10
CA GLY A 15 28.19 35.40 -47.17
C GLY A 15 28.98 34.85 -46.03
N ALA A 16 28.90 35.38 -44.79
CA ALA A 16 29.64 34.81 -43.68
C ALA A 16 28.87 35.12 -42.39
N SER A 17 28.22 34.09 -41.82
CA SER A 17 27.94 33.89 -40.39
C SER A 17 26.55 33.28 -40.14
N LEU A 18 26.22 32.14 -40.77
CA LEU A 18 25.30 31.17 -40.18
C LEU A 18 26.13 30.05 -39.60
N LEU A 19 26.91 30.34 -38.57
CA LEU A 19 27.37 29.31 -37.64
C LEU A 19 26.12 28.85 -36.87
N PRO A 20 25.77 27.53 -36.88
CA PRO A 20 24.71 27.06 -36.02
C PRO A 20 25.14 27.35 -34.58
N ALA A 21 24.37 28.18 -33.87
CA ALA A 21 24.55 28.38 -32.45
C ALA A 21 24.52 26.96 -31.80
N PRO A 22 25.52 26.59 -30.98
CA PRO A 22 25.44 25.35 -30.28
C PRO A 22 24.13 25.37 -29.47
N TRP A 23 23.26 24.44 -29.77
CA TRP A 23 22.12 24.13 -28.88
C TRP A 23 22.75 23.75 -27.55
N VAL A 24 22.76 24.68 -26.63
CA VAL A 24 23.06 24.39 -25.23
C VAL A 24 21.90 23.48 -24.80
N ALA A 25 22.11 22.18 -24.89
CA ALA A 25 21.22 21.23 -24.25
C ALA A 25 21.22 21.63 -22.78
N SER A 26 20.17 22.31 -22.35
CA SER A 26 19.92 22.61 -20.94
C SER A 26 19.88 21.26 -20.26
N ALA A 27 20.98 20.86 -19.65
CA ALA A 27 21.04 19.67 -18.81
C ALA A 27 19.97 19.91 -17.74
N GLN A 28 18.85 19.17 -17.84
CA GLN A 28 17.87 19.19 -16.77
C GLN A 28 18.62 18.88 -15.48
N PRO A 29 18.47 19.75 -14.45
CA PRO A 29 19.18 19.52 -13.18
C PRO A 29 18.89 18.11 -12.70
N ALA A 30 19.95 17.41 -12.31
CA ALA A 30 19.86 16.01 -11.89
C ALA A 30 18.79 15.88 -10.79
N PHE A 31 17.90 14.92 -10.95
CA PHE A 31 16.88 14.58 -9.94
C PHE A 31 17.54 13.85 -8.76
N PRO A 32 17.16 14.20 -7.50
CA PRO A 32 16.36 15.35 -7.07
C PRO A 32 17.22 16.59 -6.77
N ASN A 33 16.68 17.79 -7.03
CA ASN A 33 17.33 19.07 -6.71
C ASN A 33 16.48 19.98 -5.78
N LYS A 34 15.34 19.46 -5.33
CA LYS A 34 14.42 20.11 -4.38
C LYS A 34 13.76 19.05 -3.50
N PRO A 35 13.11 19.44 -2.39
CA PRO A 35 12.42 18.49 -1.51
C PRO A 35 11.40 17.62 -2.24
N VAL A 36 11.33 16.33 -1.86
CA VAL A 36 10.34 15.38 -2.33
C VAL A 36 9.18 15.30 -1.33
N ARG A 37 7.95 15.34 -1.80
CA ARG A 37 6.75 15.23 -0.97
C ARG A 37 6.15 13.84 -1.08
N ILE A 38 5.82 13.22 0.06
CA ILE A 38 5.05 11.96 0.11
C ILE A 38 3.68 12.27 0.68
N ILE A 39 2.63 12.10 -0.14
CA ILE A 39 1.24 12.16 0.31
C ILE A 39 0.91 10.88 1.07
N VAL A 40 0.39 11.03 2.30
CA VAL A 40 -0.11 9.93 3.13
C VAL A 40 -1.62 10.07 3.25
N PRO A 41 -2.42 9.19 2.61
CA PRO A 41 -3.87 9.38 2.51
C PRO A 41 -4.63 8.90 3.76
N VAL A 42 -4.01 9.02 4.93
CA VAL A 42 -4.58 8.70 6.23
C VAL A 42 -4.27 9.80 7.25
N PRO A 43 -4.99 9.87 8.38
CA PRO A 43 -4.69 10.81 9.44
C PRO A 43 -3.26 10.66 9.97
N ALA A 44 -2.71 11.77 10.46
CA ALA A 44 -1.42 11.78 11.13
C ALA A 44 -1.41 10.89 12.40
N SER A 45 -0.22 10.44 12.81
CA SER A 45 0.03 9.64 14.00
C SER A 45 -0.49 8.18 13.95
N GLY A 46 -1.14 7.76 12.87
CA GLY A 46 -1.47 6.35 12.63
C GLY A 46 -0.23 5.53 12.21
N ALA A 47 -0.31 4.20 12.30
CA ALA A 47 0.80 3.30 11.95
C ALA A 47 1.35 3.55 10.53
N ALA A 48 0.49 3.79 9.55
CA ALA A 48 0.89 4.11 8.18
C ALA A 48 1.65 5.44 8.07
N ASP A 49 1.19 6.49 8.77
CA ASP A 49 1.88 7.79 8.80
C ASP A 49 3.26 7.66 9.46
N VAL A 50 3.31 7.03 10.64
CA VAL A 50 4.57 6.82 11.37
C VAL A 50 5.55 5.99 10.55
N SER A 51 5.10 4.93 9.87
CA SER A 51 5.96 4.10 9.04
C SER A 51 6.56 4.87 7.84
N VAL A 52 5.76 5.73 7.19
CA VAL A 52 6.26 6.58 6.10
C VAL A 52 7.26 7.63 6.61
N ARG A 53 7.05 8.22 7.79
CA ARG A 53 8.01 9.17 8.39
C ARG A 53 9.34 8.51 8.73
N ILE A 54 9.29 7.29 9.26
CA ILE A 54 10.51 6.49 9.50
C ILE A 54 11.21 6.21 8.16
N LEU A 55 10.49 5.73 7.15
CA LEU A 55 11.07 5.51 5.81
C LEU A 55 11.70 6.79 5.26
N ALA A 56 11.01 7.92 5.33
CA ALA A 56 11.49 9.21 4.84
C ALA A 56 12.81 9.62 5.52
N GLU A 57 12.92 9.46 6.84
CA GLU A 57 14.13 9.74 7.61
C GLU A 57 15.32 8.91 7.09
N PHE A 58 15.13 7.61 6.88
CA PHE A 58 16.17 6.72 6.37
C PHE A 58 16.46 6.90 4.87
N MET A 59 15.51 7.37 4.07
CA MET A 59 15.72 7.63 2.64
C MET A 59 16.48 8.93 2.35
N GLN A 60 16.32 9.98 3.17
CA GLN A 60 16.92 11.30 2.94
C GLN A 60 18.42 11.27 2.64
N PRO A 61 19.28 10.52 3.39
CA PRO A 61 20.71 10.46 3.12
C PRO A 61 21.04 9.85 1.73
N HIS A 62 20.20 8.94 1.24
CA HIS A 62 20.40 8.24 -0.04
C HIS A 62 19.82 9.03 -1.22
N LEU A 63 18.79 9.84 -0.97
CA LEU A 63 18.16 10.68 -1.99
C LEU A 63 18.89 12.05 -2.14
N GLY A 64 19.60 12.49 -1.12
CA GLY A 64 20.31 13.78 -1.12
C GLY A 64 19.41 15.00 -0.97
N GLN A 65 18.11 14.81 -0.68
CA GLN A 65 17.12 15.87 -0.50
C GLN A 65 16.18 15.54 0.66
N SER A 66 15.61 16.56 1.27
CA SER A 66 14.61 16.40 2.32
C SER A 66 13.34 15.78 1.77
N ILE A 67 12.66 14.98 2.62
CA ILE A 67 11.37 14.38 2.29
C ILE A 67 10.32 14.94 3.24
N VAL A 68 9.24 15.50 2.67
CA VAL A 68 8.12 16.09 3.41
C VAL A 68 6.94 15.13 3.37
N VAL A 69 6.44 14.73 4.53
CA VAL A 69 5.25 13.89 4.66
C VAL A 69 4.01 14.78 4.81
N ASP A 70 3.08 14.64 3.86
CA ASP A 70 1.86 15.46 3.73
C ASP A 70 0.60 14.58 3.91
N ASN A 71 -0.06 14.68 5.06
CA ASN A 71 -1.26 13.90 5.34
C ASN A 71 -2.48 14.47 4.63
N LYS A 72 -3.12 13.67 3.76
CA LYS A 72 -4.35 14.01 3.03
C LYS A 72 -5.42 12.93 3.22
N PRO A 73 -6.00 12.82 4.42
CA PRO A 73 -7.03 11.84 4.70
C PRO A 73 -8.38 12.23 4.08
N GLY A 74 -9.29 11.25 3.99
CA GLY A 74 -10.69 11.47 3.65
C GLY A 74 -11.11 10.90 2.31
N GLY A 75 -12.44 10.85 2.11
CA GLY A 75 -13.07 10.35 0.88
C GLY A 75 -12.73 8.89 0.55
N LEU A 76 -12.41 8.04 1.54
CA LEU A 76 -11.89 6.69 1.30
C LEU A 76 -10.69 6.74 0.34
N TYR A 77 -9.65 7.47 0.74
CA TYR A 77 -8.39 7.71 0.01
C TYR A 77 -8.48 8.61 -1.24
N THR A 78 -9.67 9.01 -1.71
CA THR A 78 -9.82 9.80 -2.94
C THR A 78 -9.14 11.18 -2.86
N ILE A 79 -9.12 11.83 -1.68
CA ILE A 79 -8.44 13.11 -1.49
C ILE A 79 -6.93 12.97 -1.71
N GLY A 80 -6.32 11.96 -1.11
CA GLY A 80 -4.90 11.66 -1.33
C GLY A 80 -4.58 11.28 -2.77
N MET A 81 -5.42 10.44 -3.40
CA MET A 81 -5.32 10.06 -4.80
C MET A 81 -5.38 11.28 -5.73
N GLN A 82 -6.35 12.18 -5.55
CA GLN A 82 -6.42 13.43 -6.31
C GLN A 82 -5.15 14.28 -6.12
N GLY A 83 -4.65 14.35 -4.89
CA GLY A 83 -3.43 15.11 -4.58
C GLY A 83 -2.20 14.65 -5.36
N VAL A 84 -2.05 13.34 -5.60
CA VAL A 84 -0.93 12.80 -6.38
C VAL A 84 -1.22 12.81 -7.87
N THR A 85 -2.42 12.45 -8.32
CA THR A 85 -2.74 12.36 -9.76
C THR A 85 -2.83 13.72 -10.44
N SER A 86 -3.05 14.81 -9.68
CA SER A 86 -3.01 16.19 -10.17
C SER A 86 -1.59 16.79 -10.18
N ALA A 87 -0.61 16.09 -9.61
CA ALA A 87 0.76 16.57 -9.57
C ALA A 87 1.51 16.25 -10.89
N PRO A 88 2.52 17.06 -11.27
CA PRO A 88 3.40 16.74 -12.40
C PRO A 88 4.08 15.37 -12.20
N PRO A 89 4.26 14.58 -13.28
CA PRO A 89 4.96 13.29 -13.22
C PRO A 89 6.48 13.49 -13.23
N ASP A 90 6.99 14.29 -12.29
CA ASP A 90 8.41 14.68 -12.19
C ASP A 90 9.15 14.00 -11.01
N GLY A 91 8.47 13.17 -10.22
CA GLY A 91 9.01 12.45 -9.08
C GLY A 91 9.05 13.24 -7.76
N TYR A 92 8.63 14.51 -7.76
CA TYR A 92 8.63 15.33 -6.53
C TYR A 92 7.36 15.22 -5.70
N THR A 93 6.33 14.54 -6.23
CA THR A 93 5.13 14.19 -5.45
C THR A 93 4.89 12.69 -5.57
N LEU A 94 4.97 12.01 -4.44
CA LEU A 94 4.74 10.59 -4.30
C LEU A 94 3.50 10.35 -3.45
N ILE A 95 2.99 9.13 -3.45
CA ILE A 95 1.93 8.70 -2.55
C ILE A 95 2.30 7.40 -1.84
N HIS A 96 1.93 7.29 -0.58
CA HIS A 96 1.90 6.03 0.14
C HIS A 96 0.67 5.23 -0.26
N LEU A 97 0.89 4.02 -0.76
CA LEU A 97 -0.13 3.02 -1.00
C LEU A 97 -0.15 1.98 0.12
N ASN A 98 -1.32 1.42 0.38
CA ASN A 98 -1.49 0.31 1.31
C ASN A 98 -2.53 -0.70 0.79
N ALA A 99 -2.50 -1.91 1.36
CA ALA A 99 -3.38 -3.01 0.96
C ALA A 99 -4.88 -2.65 1.04
N THR A 100 -5.29 -1.82 2.01
CA THR A 100 -6.69 -1.38 2.15
C THR A 100 -7.18 -0.57 0.95
N MET A 101 -6.27 0.18 0.28
CA MET A 101 -6.62 0.90 -0.95
C MET A 101 -7.01 -0.05 -2.09
N CYS A 102 -6.41 -1.26 -2.16
CA CYS A 102 -6.84 -2.30 -3.10
C CYS A 102 -8.28 -2.75 -2.82
N ALA A 103 -8.64 -2.94 -1.55
CA ALA A 103 -10.00 -3.30 -1.16
C ALA A 103 -11.00 -2.19 -1.54
N VAL A 104 -10.67 -0.93 -1.28
CA VAL A 104 -11.52 0.22 -1.67
C VAL A 104 -11.65 0.33 -3.19
N GLN A 105 -10.56 0.14 -3.95
CA GLN A 105 -10.64 0.14 -5.41
C GLN A 105 -11.50 -1.01 -5.94
N ALA A 106 -11.31 -2.22 -5.44
CA ALA A 106 -12.06 -3.40 -5.87
C ALA A 106 -13.56 -3.27 -5.56
N SER A 107 -13.89 -2.73 -4.38
CA SER A 107 -15.26 -2.61 -3.90
C SER A 107 -16.00 -1.41 -4.49
N LEU A 108 -15.37 -0.23 -4.52
CA LEU A 108 -16.05 1.04 -4.81
C LEU A 108 -15.63 1.69 -6.13
N LYS A 109 -14.57 1.19 -6.78
CA LYS A 109 -14.05 1.68 -8.08
C LYS A 109 -13.82 3.19 -8.14
N LYS A 110 -13.48 3.83 -6.99
CA LYS A 110 -13.32 5.29 -6.89
C LYS A 110 -12.06 5.82 -7.57
N PHE A 111 -11.07 4.97 -7.79
CA PHE A 111 -9.80 5.26 -8.47
C PHE A 111 -9.25 3.97 -9.10
N ASP A 112 -8.23 4.12 -9.94
CA ASP A 112 -7.50 3.00 -10.55
C ASP A 112 -5.99 3.23 -10.34
N MET A 113 -5.44 2.58 -9.32
CA MET A 113 -4.05 2.80 -8.92
C MET A 113 -3.06 2.46 -10.03
N LEU A 114 -3.27 1.35 -10.76
CA LEU A 114 -2.32 0.89 -11.77
C LEU A 114 -2.39 1.69 -13.08
N LYS A 115 -3.51 2.36 -13.36
CA LYS A 115 -3.60 3.31 -14.49
C LYS A 115 -3.10 4.69 -14.14
N GLN A 116 -3.32 5.14 -12.92
CA GLN A 116 -3.05 6.51 -12.49
C GLN A 116 -1.67 6.69 -11.87
N LEU A 117 -1.02 5.60 -11.46
CA LEU A 117 0.24 5.61 -10.73
C LEU A 117 1.23 4.61 -11.32
N VAL A 118 2.52 4.87 -11.07
CA VAL A 118 3.63 3.94 -11.28
C VAL A 118 4.12 3.49 -9.91
N PRO A 119 4.08 2.19 -9.56
CA PRO A 119 4.70 1.67 -8.35
C PRO A 119 6.19 1.99 -8.29
N ILE A 120 6.72 2.28 -7.10
CA ILE A 120 8.15 2.50 -6.85
C ILE A 120 8.74 1.33 -6.07
N GLY A 121 8.04 0.88 -5.05
CA GLY A 121 8.48 -0.28 -4.27
C GLY A 121 7.67 -0.49 -3.01
N LEU A 122 7.72 -1.72 -2.52
CA LEU A 122 7.21 -2.12 -1.23
C LEU A 122 8.15 -1.62 -0.13
N MET A 123 7.62 -1.08 0.97
CA MET A 123 8.43 -0.58 2.10
C MET A 123 8.36 -1.47 3.34
N GLY A 124 7.35 -2.30 3.43
CA GLY A 124 7.15 -3.20 4.55
C GLY A 124 5.80 -3.87 4.52
N ALA A 125 5.66 -4.91 5.31
CA ALA A 125 4.42 -5.63 5.48
C ALA A 125 4.25 -6.09 6.94
N ALA A 126 3.00 -6.27 7.34
CA ALA A 126 2.65 -6.95 8.57
C ALA A 126 1.97 -8.28 8.23
N ASP A 127 2.35 -9.30 8.97
CA ASP A 127 1.74 -10.62 8.90
C ASP A 127 0.30 -10.56 9.42
N VAL A 128 -0.62 -11.17 8.71
CA VAL A 128 -2.05 -11.20 9.05
C VAL A 128 -2.44 -12.57 9.55
N VAL A 129 -3.18 -12.59 10.66
CA VAL A 129 -3.70 -13.80 11.26
C VAL A 129 -5.20 -13.69 11.47
N LEU A 130 -5.89 -14.82 11.47
CA LEU A 130 -7.25 -14.92 11.95
C LEU A 130 -7.21 -15.12 13.47
N ALA A 131 -7.61 -14.09 14.19
CA ALA A 131 -7.74 -14.11 15.64
C ALA A 131 -9.19 -14.39 16.05
N VAL A 132 -9.35 -15.12 17.16
CA VAL A 132 -10.65 -15.46 17.74
C VAL A 132 -10.67 -15.13 19.22
N SER A 133 -11.84 -14.80 19.76
CA SER A 133 -12.05 -14.60 21.20
C SER A 133 -11.56 -15.83 21.98
N ALA A 134 -11.00 -15.62 23.16
CA ALA A 134 -10.51 -16.70 24.02
C ALA A 134 -11.58 -17.78 24.28
N ASN A 135 -12.85 -17.37 24.37
CA ASN A 135 -14.00 -18.22 24.65
C ASN A 135 -14.67 -18.80 23.39
N ALA A 136 -14.14 -18.53 22.20
CA ALA A 136 -14.72 -19.07 20.97
C ALA A 136 -14.70 -20.61 20.98
N PRO A 137 -15.79 -21.27 20.53
CA PRO A 137 -15.93 -22.73 20.61
C PRO A 137 -15.09 -23.52 19.57
N PHE A 138 -14.33 -22.84 18.74
CA PHE A 138 -13.49 -23.40 17.69
C PHE A 138 -12.02 -23.00 17.91
N LYS A 139 -11.10 -23.91 17.57
CA LYS A 139 -9.64 -23.75 17.75
C LYS A 139 -8.86 -23.74 16.45
N THR A 140 -9.49 -24.10 15.35
CA THR A 140 -8.92 -24.16 13.99
C THR A 140 -9.83 -23.48 13.00
N MET A 141 -9.30 -23.13 11.83
CA MET A 141 -10.11 -22.50 10.76
C MET A 141 -11.19 -23.46 10.22
N PRO A 142 -10.94 -24.77 10.00
CA PRO A 142 -11.99 -25.72 9.64
C PRO A 142 -13.12 -25.82 10.67
N GLU A 143 -12.77 -25.83 11.98
CA GLU A 143 -13.78 -25.83 13.05
C GLU A 143 -14.63 -24.56 13.05
N LEU A 144 -14.03 -23.38 12.82
CA LEU A 144 -14.78 -22.11 12.67
C LEU A 144 -15.77 -22.19 11.51
N ILE A 145 -15.34 -22.66 10.34
CA ILE A 145 -16.20 -22.78 9.15
C ILE A 145 -17.34 -23.75 9.44
N ALA A 146 -17.05 -24.90 10.03
CA ALA A 146 -18.08 -25.90 10.40
C ALA A 146 -19.05 -25.34 11.43
N TRP A 147 -18.56 -24.60 12.43
CA TRP A 147 -19.40 -23.98 13.45
C TRP A 147 -20.32 -22.90 12.86
N ASN A 148 -19.80 -22.02 11.97
CA ASN A 148 -20.61 -21.03 11.28
C ASN A 148 -21.77 -21.69 10.50
N ARG A 149 -21.50 -22.77 9.77
CA ARG A 149 -22.50 -23.55 9.03
C ARG A 149 -23.57 -24.15 9.94
N ALA A 150 -23.16 -24.65 11.10
CA ALA A 150 -24.08 -25.26 12.08
C ALA A 150 -24.89 -24.22 12.90
N ASN A 151 -24.48 -22.97 12.89
CA ASN A 151 -25.07 -21.90 13.70
C ASN A 151 -25.37 -20.64 12.87
N PRO A 152 -26.27 -20.70 11.88
CA PRO A 152 -26.59 -19.57 11.01
C PRO A 152 -26.99 -18.32 11.80
N GLY A 153 -26.42 -17.16 11.47
CA GLY A 153 -26.72 -15.87 12.08
C GLY A 153 -26.13 -15.67 13.48
N LYS A 154 -25.34 -16.64 14.02
CA LYS A 154 -24.75 -16.51 15.36
C LYS A 154 -23.25 -16.15 15.34
N PHE A 155 -22.61 -16.20 14.18
CA PHE A 155 -21.21 -15.88 14.05
C PHE A 155 -21.03 -14.38 13.74
N ASN A 156 -20.46 -13.64 14.68
CA ASN A 156 -20.11 -12.23 14.53
C ASN A 156 -18.62 -12.10 14.32
N TYR A 157 -18.21 -11.43 13.24
CA TYR A 157 -16.81 -11.10 13.00
C TYR A 157 -16.62 -9.60 12.80
N GLY A 158 -15.47 -9.09 13.25
CA GLY A 158 -15.11 -7.69 13.14
C GLY A 158 -14.50 -7.32 11.81
N SER A 159 -14.84 -6.13 11.30
CA SER A 159 -14.22 -5.50 10.14
C SER A 159 -14.21 -3.97 10.27
N LEU A 160 -13.62 -3.28 9.30
CA LEU A 160 -13.73 -1.82 9.17
C LEU A 160 -14.93 -1.38 8.31
N GLY A 161 -15.90 -2.29 8.13
CA GLY A 161 -17.12 -2.05 7.39
C GLY A 161 -17.24 -2.87 6.11
N PRO A 162 -18.43 -2.83 5.46
CA PRO A 162 -18.66 -3.52 4.19
C PRO A 162 -17.63 -3.13 3.13
N GLY A 163 -17.03 -4.15 2.46
CA GLY A 163 -16.00 -3.94 1.43
C GLY A 163 -14.60 -3.62 1.96
N SER A 164 -14.40 -3.58 3.29
CA SER A 164 -13.06 -3.46 3.85
C SER A 164 -12.24 -4.74 3.63
N MET A 165 -10.92 -4.64 3.80
CA MET A 165 -10.01 -5.79 3.66
C MET A 165 -10.43 -6.94 4.59
N GLU A 166 -10.70 -6.64 5.86
CA GLU A 166 -11.11 -7.61 6.88
C GLU A 166 -12.42 -8.32 6.50
N HIS A 167 -13.40 -7.57 5.97
CA HIS A 167 -14.65 -8.13 5.49
C HIS A 167 -14.41 -9.10 4.33
N LEU A 168 -13.67 -8.69 3.29
CA LEU A 168 -13.42 -9.50 2.10
C LEU A 168 -12.59 -10.74 2.42
N VAL A 169 -11.65 -10.65 3.36
CA VAL A 169 -10.90 -11.80 3.86
C VAL A 169 -11.80 -12.80 4.56
N MET A 170 -12.70 -12.34 5.45
CA MET A 170 -13.66 -13.24 6.10
C MET A 170 -14.61 -13.89 5.10
N VAL A 171 -15.07 -13.15 4.09
CA VAL A 171 -15.86 -13.73 2.98
C VAL A 171 -15.07 -14.83 2.26
N SER A 172 -13.78 -14.62 1.99
CA SER A 172 -12.93 -15.63 1.35
C SER A 172 -12.74 -16.87 2.24
N ILE A 173 -12.58 -16.69 3.56
CA ILE A 173 -12.45 -17.80 4.52
C ILE A 173 -13.74 -18.63 4.60
N LEU A 174 -14.89 -17.97 4.68
CA LEU A 174 -16.19 -18.62 4.85
C LEU A 174 -16.75 -19.14 3.52
N GLY A 175 -16.28 -18.60 2.39
CA GLY A 175 -16.76 -19.00 1.05
C GLY A 175 -18.28 -18.85 0.91
N LYS A 176 -18.94 -19.90 0.44
CA LYS A 176 -20.41 -19.93 0.25
C LYS A 176 -21.22 -19.76 1.55
N ASP A 177 -20.60 -19.99 2.70
CA ASP A 177 -21.24 -19.87 4.02
C ASP A 177 -21.07 -18.47 4.64
N ALA A 178 -20.52 -17.51 3.89
CA ALA A 178 -20.29 -16.14 4.36
C ALA A 178 -21.60 -15.41 4.72
N ALA A 179 -22.69 -15.67 3.98
CA ALA A 179 -24.01 -15.09 4.25
C ALA A 179 -24.63 -15.56 5.59
N LEU A 180 -24.08 -16.60 6.21
CA LEU A 180 -24.53 -17.10 7.51
C LEU A 180 -23.89 -16.34 8.69
N ALA A 181 -22.94 -15.46 8.44
CA ALA A 181 -22.18 -14.70 9.42
C ALA A 181 -22.58 -13.23 9.44
N ASN A 182 -22.41 -12.57 10.56
CA ASN A 182 -22.67 -11.14 10.73
C ASN A 182 -21.36 -10.34 10.69
N ASN A 183 -21.29 -9.38 9.78
CA ASN A 183 -20.18 -8.42 9.73
C ASN A 183 -20.46 -7.26 10.68
N ILE A 184 -19.62 -7.09 11.71
CA ILE A 184 -19.74 -6.04 12.71
C ILE A 184 -18.68 -4.97 12.43
N PRO A 185 -19.08 -3.75 11.98
CA PRO A 185 -18.14 -2.70 11.61
C PRO A 185 -17.59 -1.95 12.84
N PHE A 186 -16.28 -1.70 12.83
CA PHE A 186 -15.56 -0.89 13.80
C PHE A 186 -14.88 0.32 13.13
N LYS A 187 -14.61 1.37 13.91
CA LYS A 187 -13.93 2.57 13.42
C LYS A 187 -12.43 2.36 13.16
N GLY A 188 -11.84 1.33 13.78
CA GLY A 188 -10.42 1.00 13.66
C GLY A 188 -10.09 -0.37 14.22
N GLY A 189 -8.90 -0.88 13.85
CA GLY A 189 -8.39 -2.17 14.34
C GLY A 189 -8.34 -2.29 15.87
N PRO A 190 -7.90 -1.26 16.63
CA PRO A 190 -7.90 -1.30 18.10
C PRO A 190 -9.28 -1.50 18.72
N ASP A 191 -10.32 -0.86 18.17
CA ASP A 191 -11.70 -1.00 18.67
C ASP A 191 -12.19 -2.45 18.45
N GLY A 192 -11.96 -3.01 17.27
CA GLY A 192 -12.29 -4.39 16.95
C GLY A 192 -11.51 -5.41 17.80
N ALA A 193 -10.22 -5.16 18.04
CA ALA A 193 -9.41 -6.01 18.91
C ALA A 193 -9.92 -5.99 20.37
N MET A 194 -10.40 -4.85 20.85
CA MET A 194 -11.02 -4.74 22.17
C MET A 194 -12.33 -5.52 22.24
N ALA A 195 -13.22 -5.37 21.25
CA ALA A 195 -14.46 -6.14 21.15
C ALA A 195 -14.21 -7.65 21.07
N LEU A 196 -13.15 -8.07 20.35
CA LEU A 196 -12.71 -9.47 20.30
C LEU A 196 -12.24 -9.96 21.67
N ALA A 197 -11.49 -9.14 22.41
CA ALA A 197 -10.99 -9.46 23.75
C ALA A 197 -12.13 -9.58 24.78
N GLN A 198 -13.20 -8.81 24.60
CA GLN A 198 -14.40 -8.84 25.45
C GLN A 198 -15.38 -9.95 25.06
N GLY A 199 -15.17 -10.60 23.90
CA GLY A 199 -16.04 -11.66 23.39
C GLY A 199 -17.33 -11.16 22.73
N GLU A 200 -17.43 -9.86 22.42
CA GLU A 200 -18.56 -9.25 21.70
C GLU A 200 -18.62 -9.73 20.25
N ILE A 201 -17.45 -10.02 19.67
CA ILE A 201 -17.30 -10.71 18.40
C ILE A 201 -16.47 -11.99 18.59
N GLN A 202 -16.67 -12.98 17.72
CA GLN A 202 -15.98 -14.26 17.82
C GLN A 202 -14.66 -14.28 17.03
N ALA A 203 -14.53 -13.50 15.96
CA ALA A 203 -13.32 -13.48 15.13
C ALA A 203 -13.05 -12.10 14.52
N MET A 204 -11.79 -11.87 14.19
CA MET A 204 -11.33 -10.74 13.37
C MET A 204 -9.95 -11.05 12.78
N THR A 205 -9.65 -10.54 11.59
CA THR A 205 -8.28 -10.57 11.06
C THR A 205 -7.47 -9.41 11.64
N LEU A 206 -6.29 -9.72 12.17
CA LEU A 206 -5.42 -8.78 12.85
C LEU A 206 -3.97 -8.95 12.40
N ALA A 207 -3.16 -7.90 12.57
CA ALA A 207 -1.71 -8.04 12.46
C ALA A 207 -1.18 -8.96 13.59
N ALA A 208 -0.29 -9.89 13.26
CA ALA A 208 0.27 -10.87 14.21
C ALA A 208 0.92 -10.21 15.44
N ALA A 209 1.51 -9.02 15.28
CA ALA A 209 2.11 -8.27 16.38
C ALA A 209 1.10 -7.88 17.48
N LEU A 210 -0.18 -7.67 17.12
CA LEU A 210 -1.21 -7.37 18.12
C LEU A 210 -1.47 -8.56 19.06
N LEU A 211 -1.34 -9.80 18.57
CA LEU A 211 -1.44 -10.97 19.45
C LEU A 211 -0.30 -11.03 20.47
N VAL A 212 0.90 -10.63 20.07
CA VAL A 212 2.04 -10.57 20.99
C VAL A 212 1.80 -9.51 22.07
N GLN A 213 1.19 -8.38 21.69
CA GLN A 213 0.89 -7.28 22.61
C GLN A 213 -0.26 -7.60 23.58
N PHE A 214 -1.28 -8.31 23.11
CA PHE A 214 -2.51 -8.63 23.88
C PHE A 214 -2.55 -10.09 24.29
N LYS A 215 -1.44 -10.65 24.77
CA LYS A 215 -1.37 -12.04 25.29
C LYS A 215 -2.58 -12.35 26.17
N ASP A 216 -3.15 -13.54 25.99
CA ASP A 216 -4.24 -14.12 26.79
C ASP A 216 -5.63 -13.47 26.60
N LYS A 217 -5.78 -12.43 25.80
CA LYS A 217 -7.09 -11.81 25.53
C LYS A 217 -7.84 -12.47 24.38
N PHE A 218 -7.11 -12.92 23.39
CA PHE A 218 -7.62 -13.66 22.24
C PHE A 218 -6.52 -14.58 21.70
N ARG A 219 -6.85 -15.55 20.85
CA ARG A 219 -5.88 -16.46 20.24
C ARG A 219 -5.94 -16.41 18.73
N ALA A 220 -4.82 -16.65 18.05
CA ALA A 220 -4.81 -16.91 16.62
C ALA A 220 -5.14 -18.38 16.34
N ILE A 221 -5.87 -18.61 15.25
CA ILE A 221 -6.22 -19.96 14.79
C ILE A 221 -5.72 -20.25 13.37
N GLY A 222 -5.14 -19.29 12.69
CA GLY A 222 -4.53 -19.47 11.37
C GLY A 222 -3.77 -18.24 10.88
N ALA A 223 -2.61 -18.46 10.28
CA ALA A 223 -1.86 -17.45 9.57
C ALA A 223 -2.38 -17.37 8.12
N LEU A 224 -2.60 -16.15 7.62
CA LEU A 224 -3.15 -15.90 6.29
C LEU A 224 -2.06 -15.64 5.24
N MET A 225 -0.87 -16.17 5.47
CA MET A 225 0.31 -16.05 4.62
C MET A 225 0.71 -17.40 4.04
N ASP A 226 1.61 -17.39 3.07
CA ASP A 226 2.19 -18.57 2.44
C ASP A 226 3.11 -19.37 3.38
N GLN A 227 3.65 -18.70 4.40
CA GLN A 227 4.52 -19.28 5.42
C GLN A 227 4.07 -18.85 6.81
N ARG A 228 4.44 -19.62 7.84
CA ARG A 228 4.18 -19.25 9.23
C ARG A 228 4.90 -17.96 9.60
N SER A 229 4.24 -17.14 10.42
CA SER A 229 4.85 -15.91 10.93
C SER A 229 6.04 -16.22 11.83
N PRO A 230 7.18 -15.55 11.67
CA PRO A 230 8.28 -15.61 12.62
C PRO A 230 7.89 -15.16 14.04
N LEU A 231 6.84 -14.35 14.17
CA LEU A 231 6.30 -13.92 15.47
C LEU A 231 5.47 -15.01 16.15
N LEU A 232 4.92 -15.96 15.36
CA LEU A 232 4.02 -17.01 15.80
C LEU A 232 4.38 -18.33 15.07
N PRO A 233 5.57 -18.91 15.32
CA PRO A 233 6.09 -20.03 14.54
C PRO A 233 5.27 -21.32 14.69
N ASP A 234 4.52 -21.47 15.77
CA ASP A 234 3.67 -22.62 16.03
C ASP A 234 2.27 -22.48 15.39
N LEU A 235 1.90 -21.29 14.90
CA LEU A 235 0.60 -21.05 14.29
C LEU A 235 0.59 -21.61 12.86
N PRO A 236 -0.28 -22.61 12.55
CA PRO A 236 -0.38 -23.13 11.19
C PRO A 236 -0.96 -22.08 10.23
N THR A 237 -0.54 -22.14 8.97
CA THR A 237 -1.15 -21.34 7.91
C THR A 237 -2.55 -21.88 7.55
N ALA A 238 -3.37 -21.06 6.88
CA ALA A 238 -4.65 -21.50 6.34
C ALA A 238 -4.47 -22.71 5.39
N LYS A 239 -3.43 -22.64 4.54
CA LYS A 239 -3.08 -23.73 3.61
C LYS A 239 -2.71 -25.04 4.33
N GLU A 240 -1.92 -24.98 5.40
CA GLU A 240 -1.59 -26.16 6.22
C GLU A 240 -2.84 -26.77 6.87
N GLN A 241 -3.89 -25.98 7.10
CA GLN A 241 -5.18 -26.44 7.62
C GLN A 241 -6.17 -26.88 6.53
N GLY A 242 -5.76 -26.88 5.25
CA GLY A 242 -6.63 -27.25 4.12
C GLY A 242 -7.69 -26.19 3.78
N VAL A 243 -7.50 -24.94 4.22
CA VAL A 243 -8.39 -23.82 3.90
C VAL A 243 -7.77 -22.99 2.78
N ASP A 244 -8.44 -22.98 1.65
CA ASP A 244 -7.98 -22.23 0.47
C ASP A 244 -8.44 -20.77 0.59
N VAL A 245 -7.49 -19.90 0.94
CA VAL A 245 -7.69 -18.46 1.05
C VAL A 245 -6.53 -17.74 0.38
N PRO A 246 -6.75 -16.53 -0.13
CA PRO A 246 -5.67 -15.73 -0.68
C PRO A 246 -4.62 -15.41 0.39
N ILE A 247 -3.38 -15.21 -0.05
CA ILE A 247 -2.33 -14.67 0.83
C ILE A 247 -2.69 -13.22 1.15
N VAL A 248 -2.80 -12.93 2.43
CA VAL A 248 -3.16 -11.59 2.91
C VAL A 248 -2.02 -10.99 3.71
N GLN A 249 -1.59 -9.82 3.31
CA GLN A 249 -0.60 -9.01 4.04
C GLN A 249 -1.07 -7.56 4.14
N TYR A 250 -0.87 -6.94 5.30
CA TYR A 250 -1.02 -5.49 5.43
C TYR A 250 0.27 -4.81 5.00
N TRP A 251 0.41 -4.58 3.71
CA TRP A 251 1.59 -3.96 3.14
C TRP A 251 1.44 -2.45 2.99
N GLY A 252 2.60 -1.77 2.96
CA GLY A 252 2.75 -0.38 2.55
C GLY A 252 3.84 -0.23 1.51
N GLY A 253 3.69 0.73 0.61
CA GLY A 253 4.66 1.03 -0.44
C GLY A 253 4.51 2.44 -0.99
N LEU A 254 5.39 2.83 -1.89
CA LEU A 254 5.37 4.13 -2.55
C LEU A 254 5.03 3.99 -4.03
N ALA A 255 4.34 5.02 -4.55
CA ALA A 255 4.08 5.17 -5.97
C ALA A 255 4.20 6.65 -6.39
N ALA A 256 4.39 6.89 -7.68
CA ALA A 256 4.44 8.19 -8.31
C ALA A 256 3.29 8.35 -9.33
N PRO A 257 2.96 9.57 -9.81
CA PRO A 257 2.02 9.77 -10.90
C PRO A 257 2.40 8.97 -12.14
N ALA A 258 1.39 8.48 -12.87
CA ALA A 258 1.62 7.81 -14.15
C ALA A 258 2.38 8.74 -15.12
N GLY A 259 3.34 8.17 -15.88
CA GLY A 259 4.21 8.95 -16.76
C GLY A 259 5.47 9.51 -16.11
N THR A 260 5.70 9.27 -14.81
CA THR A 260 6.99 9.63 -14.17
C THR A 260 8.13 8.87 -14.86
N PRO A 261 9.21 9.57 -15.29
CA PRO A 261 10.30 8.98 -16.05
C PRO A 261 11.00 7.84 -15.29
N LYS A 262 11.31 6.75 -16.00
CA LYS A 262 11.98 5.59 -15.39
C LYS A 262 13.25 5.92 -14.61
N PRO A 263 14.18 6.79 -15.09
CA PRO A 263 15.37 7.14 -14.30
C PRO A 263 15.05 7.78 -12.94
N VAL A 264 13.94 8.52 -12.85
CA VAL A 264 13.44 9.13 -11.60
C VAL A 264 12.91 8.04 -10.65
N ILE A 265 12.08 7.13 -11.19
CA ILE A 265 11.60 5.97 -10.41
C ILE A 265 12.79 5.16 -9.88
N ASP A 266 13.77 4.83 -10.74
CA ASP A 266 14.95 4.05 -10.35
C ASP A 266 15.78 4.74 -9.26
N ALA A 267 15.87 6.08 -9.29
CA ALA A 267 16.57 6.83 -8.25
C ALA A 267 15.87 6.74 -6.88
N ILE A 268 14.54 6.88 -6.87
CA ILE A 268 13.74 6.79 -5.64
C ILE A 268 13.73 5.33 -5.13
N GLU A 269 13.59 4.36 -6.02
CA GLU A 269 13.63 2.92 -5.70
C GLU A 269 14.96 2.54 -5.03
N ARG A 270 16.10 2.98 -5.57
CA ARG A 270 17.42 2.74 -4.95
C ARG A 270 17.53 3.36 -3.56
N ALA A 271 17.08 4.59 -3.38
CA ALA A 271 17.09 5.25 -2.08
C ALA A 271 16.21 4.50 -1.06
N MET A 272 15.05 4.04 -1.50
CA MET A 272 14.14 3.23 -0.69
C MET A 272 14.73 1.87 -0.31
N ALA A 273 15.35 1.16 -1.27
CA ALA A 273 16.01 -0.12 -1.02
C ALA A 273 17.14 0.02 0.01
N ALA A 274 17.98 1.05 -0.13
CA ALA A 274 19.06 1.33 0.80
C ALA A 274 18.55 1.68 2.21
N ALA A 275 17.47 2.46 2.31
CA ALA A 275 16.81 2.77 3.57
C ALA A 275 16.29 1.51 4.27
N ILE A 276 15.60 0.64 3.53
CA ILE A 276 14.98 -0.58 4.06
C ILE A 276 16.04 -1.60 4.50
N ALA A 277 17.19 -1.63 3.84
CA ALA A 277 18.32 -2.49 4.23
C ALA A 277 18.99 -2.06 5.55
N ASN A 278 18.72 -0.85 6.05
CA ASN A 278 19.30 -0.37 7.30
C ASN A 278 18.73 -1.11 8.52
N PRO A 279 19.57 -1.74 9.37
CA PRO A 279 19.11 -2.46 10.55
C PRO A 279 18.27 -1.62 11.53
N GLY A 280 18.56 -0.31 11.63
CA GLY A 280 17.83 0.63 12.48
C GLY A 280 16.35 0.77 12.07
N MET A 281 16.04 0.59 10.80
CA MET A 281 14.67 0.64 10.32
C MET A 281 13.83 -0.51 10.90
N ARG A 282 14.39 -1.71 11.04
CA ARG A 282 13.71 -2.86 11.67
C ARG A 282 13.33 -2.56 13.12
N GLN A 283 14.24 -1.94 13.88
CA GLN A 283 13.97 -1.56 15.28
C GLN A 283 12.83 -0.54 15.39
N ARG A 284 12.78 0.42 14.44
CA ARG A 284 11.76 1.46 14.38
C ARG A 284 10.39 0.95 13.89
N TYR A 285 10.37 -0.08 13.04
CA TYR A 285 9.13 -0.69 12.53
C TYR A 285 8.51 -1.71 13.48
N ALA A 286 9.30 -2.36 14.32
CA ALA A 286 8.83 -3.40 15.24
C ALA A 286 7.66 -2.95 16.15
N PRO A 287 7.68 -1.73 16.77
CA PRO A 287 6.56 -1.25 17.57
C PRO A 287 5.25 -1.03 16.77
N LEU A 288 5.35 -0.88 15.44
CA LEU A 288 4.20 -0.73 14.54
C LEU A 288 3.63 -2.08 14.11
N GLY A 289 4.22 -3.19 14.55
CA GLY A 289 3.85 -4.53 14.10
C GLY A 289 4.20 -4.81 12.63
N MET A 290 5.12 -4.04 12.06
CA MET A 290 5.57 -4.15 10.67
C MET A 290 7.00 -4.68 10.61
N ALA A 291 7.30 -5.42 9.55
CA ALA A 291 8.65 -5.77 9.15
C ALA A 291 9.06 -4.97 7.91
N PRO A 292 10.24 -4.29 7.91
CA PRO A 292 10.75 -3.70 6.69
C PRO A 292 11.00 -4.82 5.68
N ARG A 293 10.44 -4.68 4.50
CA ARG A 293 10.57 -5.62 3.40
C ARG A 293 10.59 -4.83 2.11
N PHE A 294 11.66 -4.95 1.36
CA PHE A 294 11.76 -4.34 0.04
C PHE A 294 11.27 -5.30 -1.04
N ALA A 295 10.48 -4.77 -1.96
CA ALA A 295 10.23 -5.37 -3.27
C ALA A 295 10.36 -4.28 -4.33
N SER A 296 10.91 -4.64 -5.50
CA SER A 296 11.11 -3.73 -6.60
C SER A 296 9.81 -3.11 -7.12
N ALA A 297 9.90 -2.05 -7.90
CA ALA A 297 8.75 -1.44 -8.58
C ALA A 297 7.91 -2.49 -9.34
N GLN A 298 8.58 -3.40 -10.04
CA GLN A 298 7.93 -4.47 -10.80
C GLN A 298 7.23 -5.48 -9.88
N ASP A 299 7.92 -5.95 -8.83
CA ASP A 299 7.35 -6.95 -7.92
C ASP A 299 6.22 -6.35 -7.07
N PHE A 300 6.36 -5.08 -6.67
CA PHE A 300 5.29 -4.37 -5.97
C PHE A 300 4.06 -4.18 -6.86
N GLY A 301 4.25 -3.88 -8.14
CA GLY A 301 3.16 -3.86 -9.12
C GLY A 301 2.41 -5.20 -9.18
N ARG A 302 3.13 -6.33 -9.21
CA ARG A 302 2.52 -7.67 -9.18
C ARG A 302 1.74 -7.96 -7.88
N ILE A 303 2.23 -7.47 -6.74
CA ILE A 303 1.50 -7.59 -5.47
C ILE A 303 0.17 -6.85 -5.56
N ILE A 304 0.16 -5.60 -6.05
CA ILE A 304 -1.06 -4.81 -6.24
C ILE A 304 -2.03 -5.50 -7.20
N GLU A 305 -1.55 -6.01 -8.34
CA GLU A 305 -2.36 -6.74 -9.32
C GLU A 305 -2.99 -7.99 -8.72
N SER A 306 -2.21 -8.78 -7.98
CA SER A 306 -2.68 -9.98 -7.29
C SER A 306 -3.78 -9.66 -6.29
N ASP A 307 -3.57 -8.62 -5.46
CA ASP A 307 -4.55 -8.19 -4.47
C ASP A 307 -5.84 -7.69 -5.13
N LEU A 308 -5.75 -6.86 -6.16
CA LEU A 308 -6.92 -6.38 -6.88
C LEU A 308 -7.73 -7.51 -7.52
N LYS A 309 -7.06 -8.57 -7.99
CA LYS A 309 -7.70 -9.73 -8.61
C LYS A 309 -8.55 -10.49 -7.58
N TRP A 310 -7.92 -10.97 -6.49
CA TRP A 310 -8.65 -11.79 -5.51
C TRP A 310 -9.70 -10.98 -4.75
N LEU A 311 -9.43 -9.69 -4.44
CA LEU A 311 -10.42 -8.80 -3.83
C LEU A 311 -11.63 -8.59 -4.75
N GLY A 312 -11.39 -8.40 -6.06
CA GLY A 312 -12.47 -8.29 -7.04
C GLY A 312 -13.31 -9.57 -7.16
N GLU A 313 -12.69 -10.74 -7.04
CA GLU A 313 -13.38 -12.04 -6.98
C GLU A 313 -14.20 -12.17 -5.68
N SER A 314 -13.65 -11.76 -4.55
CA SER A 314 -14.34 -11.78 -3.25
C SER A 314 -15.55 -10.85 -3.22
N VAL A 315 -15.44 -9.64 -3.80
CA VAL A 315 -16.59 -8.70 -3.92
C VAL A 315 -17.73 -9.33 -4.73
N LYS A 316 -17.39 -10.01 -5.84
CA LYS A 316 -18.40 -10.69 -6.69
C LYS A 316 -19.05 -11.86 -5.95
N SER A 317 -18.24 -12.71 -5.28
CA SER A 317 -18.76 -13.90 -4.58
C SER A 317 -19.62 -13.54 -3.38
N ALA A 318 -19.32 -12.43 -2.71
CA ALA A 318 -20.09 -11.91 -1.58
C ALA A 318 -21.43 -11.27 -2.00
N ASN A 319 -21.67 -11.10 -3.30
CA ASN A 319 -22.83 -10.37 -3.86
C ASN A 319 -23.05 -9.01 -3.18
N LEU A 320 -21.93 -8.31 -2.87
CA LEU A 320 -21.96 -7.03 -2.16
C LEU A 320 -22.40 -5.93 -3.12
N ASP A 321 -23.59 -5.38 -2.93
CA ASP A 321 -23.96 -4.08 -3.50
C ASP A 321 -23.42 -2.99 -2.58
N LEU A 322 -22.25 -2.46 -2.93
CA LEU A 322 -21.55 -1.42 -2.16
C LEU A 322 -21.72 -0.02 -2.78
N ARG A 323 -22.70 0.13 -3.67
CA ARG A 323 -23.01 1.42 -4.32
C ARG A 323 -23.79 2.35 -3.42
#